data_4349e7b586d8448d93b0c3496f99898d
#
_entry.id   4349e7b586d8448d93b0c3496f99898d
#
_cell.length_a   1.000
_cell.length_b   1.000
_cell.length_c   1.000
_cell.angle_alpha   90.00
_cell.angle_beta   90.00
_cell.angle_gamma   90.00
#
_symmetry.space_group_name_H-M   'P 1'
#
loop_
_entity.id
_entity.type
_entity.pdbx_description
1 polymer ?
#
loop_
_entity_poly.entity_id
_entity_poly.type
_entity_poly.pdbx_seq_one_letter_code
_entity_poly.pdbx_strand_id
1 'polypeptide(L)'
;CSTLEQLCADVPHLGEASSPVRLTVHEGEGLPAPTHRRDRNASLRAVPGAVRQAMPNPGRRAELDRAHAATTLGRKPSASGDKHTTSAVPHAALPPRDHLRSGIFASVEQHEPDVPWTQVLAVPVIGANSTVPEERYVSVCVALHRALVSRLGPDAPPEITGRYAPSVAPPANRVALHLVPGDLPALPFSDGRDRFLVLVPRGMPGPALGMLASAVAGVRRVVTSEHQLTVAPEEIEVYDGAQFWKAPPEGAVRTWDAQPAVVVERRLKSKPPIRDVDLAAAWSLGNVLRDLEPAFTTKDPVARHAAVVESGAQLRGRAFRTLTPTAYVHRTDRRSPIEPFRLTLTLSTVVPDRAILALGQSRHLGCGLLVPTDIPGSTQERS
;
A
#
# COMPACT_ATOMS: atom_id res chain seq x y z
N CYS A 1 -17.78 -5.55 27.12
CA CYS A 1 -17.21 -5.38 25.77
C CYS A 1 -18.20 -5.75 24.67
N SER A 2 -18.85 -6.91 24.67
CA SER A 2 -19.76 -7.35 23.60
C SER A 2 -20.86 -6.34 23.21
N THR A 3 -21.44 -5.65 24.17
CA THR A 3 -22.51 -4.66 23.91
C THR A 3 -21.99 -3.41 23.21
N LEU A 4 -20.77 -2.97 23.53
CA LEU A 4 -20.15 -1.80 22.90
C LEU A 4 -19.67 -2.12 21.48
N GLU A 5 -19.15 -3.32 21.28
CA GLU A 5 -18.75 -3.83 19.95
C GLU A 5 -19.96 -3.95 19.03
N GLN A 6 -21.09 -4.46 19.55
CA GLN A 6 -22.35 -4.53 18.80
C GLN A 6 -22.84 -3.14 18.43
N LEU A 7 -22.82 -2.19 19.35
CA LEU A 7 -23.20 -0.79 19.09
C LEU A 7 -22.29 -0.13 18.06
N CYS A 8 -20.98 -0.43 18.08
CA CYS A 8 -20.06 0.08 17.09
C CYS A 8 -20.28 -0.55 15.71
N ALA A 9 -20.62 -1.83 15.63
CA ALA A 9 -20.92 -2.53 14.39
C ALA A 9 -22.22 -2.01 13.72
N ASP A 10 -23.18 -1.54 14.52
CA ASP A 10 -24.46 -1.01 14.04
C ASP A 10 -24.35 0.44 13.53
N VAL A 11 -23.18 1.08 13.59
CA VAL A 11 -22.95 2.43 13.08
C VAL A 11 -22.16 2.39 11.78
N PRO A 12 -22.82 2.23 10.62
CA PRO A 12 -22.13 2.15 9.34
C PRO A 12 -21.58 3.48 8.84
N HIS A 13 -22.07 4.61 9.39
CA HIS A 13 -21.68 5.95 8.97
C HIS A 13 -21.59 6.90 10.15
N LEU A 14 -20.55 7.73 10.19
CA LEU A 14 -20.43 8.88 11.08
C LEU A 14 -20.50 10.16 10.25
N GLY A 15 -21.58 10.94 10.45
CA GLY A 15 -21.80 12.18 9.71
C GLY A 15 -22.78 12.02 8.55
N GLU A 16 -22.64 12.86 7.53
CA GLU A 16 -23.48 12.78 6.33
C GLU A 16 -23.20 11.50 5.55
N ALA A 17 -24.23 10.90 4.98
CA ALA A 17 -24.30 9.52 4.45
C ALA A 17 -23.26 9.08 3.40
N SER A 18 -22.31 9.93 3.04
CA SER A 18 -21.25 9.65 2.07
C SER A 18 -19.93 9.13 2.68
N SER A 19 -19.82 9.09 4.01
CA SER A 19 -18.58 8.71 4.70
C SER A 19 -18.76 7.41 5.47
N PRO A 20 -18.57 6.25 4.84
CA PRO A 20 -18.61 4.98 5.56
C PRO A 20 -17.49 4.95 6.60
N VAL A 21 -17.79 4.47 7.79
CA VAL A 21 -16.82 4.31 8.87
C VAL A 21 -16.94 2.92 9.48
N ARG A 22 -15.82 2.42 9.94
CA ARG A 22 -15.76 1.25 10.80
C ARG A 22 -15.33 1.69 12.19
N LEU A 23 -16.18 1.50 13.17
CA LEU A 23 -15.84 1.73 14.57
C LEU A 23 -15.27 0.45 15.16
N THR A 24 -14.14 0.56 15.83
CA THR A 24 -13.50 -0.57 16.52
C THR A 24 -13.32 -0.22 17.99
N VAL A 25 -13.66 -1.13 18.87
CA VAL A 25 -13.39 -1.01 20.31
C VAL A 25 -11.98 -1.54 20.56
N HIS A 26 -11.11 -0.71 21.13
CA HIS A 26 -9.79 -1.12 21.59
C HIS A 26 -9.80 -1.23 23.11
N GLU A 27 -9.47 -2.41 23.62
CA GLU A 27 -9.21 -2.64 25.05
C GLU A 27 -7.71 -2.54 25.30
N GLY A 28 -7.29 -1.66 26.22
CA GLY A 28 -5.91 -1.59 26.67
C GLY A 28 -5.25 -0.22 26.56
N GLU A 29 -4.08 -0.12 27.15
CA GLU A 29 -3.20 1.04 27.09
C GLU A 29 -2.55 1.11 25.69
N GLY A 30 -2.98 2.04 24.87
CA GLY A 30 -2.34 2.25 23.58
C GLY A 30 -3.31 2.45 22.43
N LEU A 31 -4.18 3.45 22.53
CA LEU A 31 -4.84 3.98 21.36
C LEU A 31 -3.77 4.42 20.35
N PRO A 32 -3.92 4.08 19.04
CA PRO A 32 -2.99 4.57 18.03
C PRO A 32 -2.91 6.09 18.13
N ALA A 33 -1.70 6.63 18.07
CA ALA A 33 -1.50 8.07 18.13
C ALA A 33 -2.36 8.76 17.07
N PRO A 34 -3.10 9.83 17.42
CA PRO A 34 -3.94 10.51 16.44
C PRO A 34 -3.08 11.07 15.32
N THR A 35 -3.43 10.77 14.09
CA THR A 35 -2.75 11.31 12.89
C THR A 35 -2.93 12.81 12.74
N HIS A 36 -4.01 13.34 13.32
CA HIS A 36 -4.30 14.77 13.31
C HIS A 36 -4.78 15.22 14.68
N ARG A 37 -4.30 16.37 15.13
CA ARG A 37 -4.80 17.02 16.36
C ARG A 37 -5.51 18.29 15.99
N ARG A 38 -6.60 18.58 16.73
CA ARG A 38 -7.27 19.89 16.63
C ARG A 38 -6.33 20.95 17.17
N ASP A 39 -5.88 21.84 16.32
CA ASP A 39 -5.17 23.03 16.73
C ASP A 39 -6.19 24.19 16.88
N ARG A 40 -6.31 24.68 18.11
CA ARG A 40 -7.22 25.79 18.42
C ARG A 40 -6.73 27.12 17.89
N ASN A 41 -5.43 27.23 17.62
CA ASN A 41 -4.75 28.47 17.24
C ASN A 41 -4.26 28.48 15.77
N ALA A 42 -4.36 27.36 15.05
CA ALA A 42 -3.88 27.28 13.69
C ALA A 42 -4.83 27.95 12.69
N SER A 43 -4.27 28.68 11.75
CA SER A 43 -4.95 29.08 10.53
C SER A 43 -4.55 28.16 9.37
N LEU A 44 -5.46 27.93 8.41
CA LEU A 44 -5.18 27.10 7.22
C LEU A 44 -3.98 27.57 6.40
N ARG A 45 -3.55 28.83 6.55
CA ARG A 45 -2.39 29.40 5.85
C ARG A 45 -1.08 29.19 6.59
N ALA A 46 -1.15 28.93 7.90
CA ALA A 46 0.04 28.88 8.76
C ALA A 46 0.57 27.45 8.98
N VAL A 47 -0.23 26.42 8.70
CA VAL A 47 0.14 25.03 8.98
C VAL A 47 0.04 24.20 7.70
N PRO A 48 1.17 23.76 7.13
CA PRO A 48 1.15 22.84 6.00
C PRO A 48 0.37 21.56 6.32
N GLY A 49 -0.49 21.12 5.40
CA GLY A 49 -1.30 19.93 5.61
C GLY A 49 -2.50 20.09 6.54
N ALA A 50 -2.80 21.32 7.02
CA ALA A 50 -3.98 21.56 7.84
C ALA A 50 -5.27 21.38 7.04
N VAL A 51 -6.23 20.68 7.61
CA VAL A 51 -7.54 20.40 7.02
C VAL A 51 -8.63 21.07 7.84
N ARG A 52 -9.52 21.78 7.17
CA ARG A 52 -10.75 22.30 7.80
C ARG A 52 -11.84 21.24 7.69
N GLN A 53 -12.31 20.77 8.82
CA GLN A 53 -13.39 19.81 8.90
C GLN A 53 -14.55 20.32 9.73
N ALA A 54 -15.77 20.10 9.23
CA ALA A 54 -16.98 20.36 10.00
C ALA A 54 -17.16 19.25 11.04
N MET A 55 -17.33 19.63 12.30
CA MET A 55 -17.52 18.72 13.41
C MET A 55 -18.91 18.87 14.00
N PRO A 56 -19.64 17.78 14.25
CA PRO A 56 -20.90 17.84 14.95
C PRO A 56 -20.69 18.23 16.42
N ASN A 57 -21.54 19.13 16.90
CA ASN A 57 -21.64 19.45 18.32
C ASN A 57 -22.72 18.60 19.00
N PRO A 58 -22.73 18.55 20.35
CA PRO A 58 -23.86 18.05 21.09
C PRO A 58 -25.16 18.70 20.62
N GLY A 59 -26.18 17.90 20.34
CA GLY A 59 -27.47 18.39 19.80
C GLY A 59 -27.64 18.22 18.29
N ARG A 60 -26.57 18.00 17.50
CA ARG A 60 -26.69 17.82 16.04
C ARG A 60 -27.57 16.62 15.66
N ARG A 61 -27.50 15.52 16.41
CA ARG A 61 -28.36 14.36 16.19
C ARG A 61 -29.85 14.72 16.38
N ALA A 62 -30.18 15.36 17.49
CA ALA A 62 -31.57 15.77 17.77
C ALA A 62 -32.12 16.75 16.74
N GLU A 63 -31.27 17.59 16.14
CA GLU A 63 -31.59 18.49 15.05
C GLU A 63 -31.89 17.70 13.74
N LEU A 64 -31.08 16.73 13.40
CA LEU A 64 -31.30 15.87 12.24
C LEU A 64 -32.54 15.00 12.40
N ASP A 65 -32.77 14.43 13.59
CA ASP A 65 -33.95 13.62 13.89
C ASP A 65 -35.23 14.45 13.76
N ARG A 66 -35.21 15.71 14.23
CA ARG A 66 -36.36 16.63 14.07
C ARG A 66 -36.60 16.98 12.59
N ALA A 67 -35.56 17.24 11.84
CA ALA A 67 -35.66 17.53 10.41
C ALA A 67 -36.20 16.33 9.63
N HIS A 68 -35.75 15.14 9.97
CA HIS A 68 -36.22 13.88 9.39
C HIS A 68 -37.70 13.62 9.74
N ALA A 69 -38.09 13.81 11.00
CA ALA A 69 -39.48 13.67 11.44
C ALA A 69 -40.41 14.66 10.73
N ALA A 70 -39.96 15.90 10.55
CA ALA A 70 -40.74 16.92 9.84
C ALA A 70 -40.96 16.54 8.35
N THR A 71 -39.98 15.93 7.71
CA THR A 71 -40.08 15.45 6.32
C THR A 71 -40.94 14.20 6.17
N THR A 72 -40.95 13.30 7.16
CA THR A 72 -41.75 12.08 7.13
C THR A 72 -43.21 12.31 7.49
N LEU A 73 -43.46 13.18 8.46
CA LEU A 73 -44.83 13.51 8.88
C LEU A 73 -45.61 14.34 7.84
N GLY A 74 -44.94 15.02 6.92
CA GLY A 74 -45.55 15.70 5.78
C GLY A 74 -46.01 14.80 4.63
N ARG A 75 -45.62 13.53 4.62
CA ARG A 75 -46.06 12.55 3.63
C ARG A 75 -47.41 11.92 4.07
N LYS A 76 -48.52 12.49 3.65
CA LYS A 76 -49.78 11.74 3.62
C LYS A 76 -49.63 10.58 2.63
N PRO A 77 -49.98 9.34 3.00
CA PRO A 77 -50.06 8.26 2.03
C PRO A 77 -51.11 8.61 0.99
N SER A 78 -50.71 8.86 -0.23
CA SER A 78 -51.62 9.04 -1.36
C SER A 78 -52.26 7.70 -1.68
N ALA A 79 -53.53 7.58 -1.38
CA ALA A 79 -54.39 6.42 -1.73
C ALA A 79 -54.91 6.55 -3.15
N SER A 80 -54.07 6.78 -4.13
CA SER A 80 -54.49 6.73 -5.54
C SER A 80 -53.33 6.35 -6.41
N GLY A 81 -53.53 5.22 -7.11
CA GLY A 81 -52.55 4.60 -7.97
C GLY A 81 -52.43 5.27 -9.34
N ASP A 82 -51.94 6.49 -9.42
CA ASP A 82 -51.59 7.09 -10.70
C ASP A 82 -50.06 7.02 -10.90
N LYS A 83 -49.69 6.20 -11.89
CA LYS A 83 -48.36 6.09 -12.47
C LYS A 83 -48.09 7.37 -13.30
N HIS A 84 -46.89 7.89 -13.13
CA HIS A 84 -46.29 9.00 -13.88
C HIS A 84 -46.59 10.44 -13.42
N THR A 85 -46.02 10.77 -12.28
CA THR A 85 -45.41 12.12 -12.11
C THR A 85 -44.16 11.94 -11.24
N THR A 86 -43.01 12.09 -11.83
CA THR A 86 -41.75 12.36 -11.11
C THR A 86 -41.87 13.68 -10.42
N SER A 87 -42.60 13.71 -9.32
CA SER A 87 -42.65 14.84 -8.41
C SER A 87 -41.23 14.91 -7.79
N ALA A 88 -40.48 15.93 -8.23
CA ALA A 88 -39.24 16.29 -7.58
C ALA A 88 -39.51 16.36 -6.07
N VAL A 89 -38.93 15.45 -5.30
CA VAL A 89 -38.94 15.49 -3.84
C VAL A 89 -38.36 16.86 -3.50
N PRO A 90 -39.10 17.78 -2.87
CA PRO A 90 -38.51 19.04 -2.45
C PRO A 90 -37.34 18.66 -1.56
N HIS A 91 -36.12 19.05 -1.96
CA HIS A 91 -34.97 18.93 -1.10
C HIS A 91 -35.33 19.64 0.18
N ALA A 92 -35.64 18.89 1.25
CA ALA A 92 -35.86 19.48 2.55
C ALA A 92 -34.63 20.34 2.82
N ALA A 93 -34.86 21.62 3.07
CA ALA A 93 -33.79 22.55 3.37
C ALA A 93 -32.94 21.91 4.47
N LEU A 94 -31.67 21.69 4.20
CA LEU A 94 -30.77 21.13 5.19
C LEU A 94 -30.90 21.96 6.47
N PRO A 95 -31.06 21.32 7.63
CA PRO A 95 -31.24 22.03 8.88
C PRO A 95 -30.09 23.01 9.10
N PRO A 96 -30.34 24.15 9.78
CA PRO A 96 -29.30 25.13 10.08
C PRO A 96 -28.04 24.49 10.59
N ARG A 97 -26.87 24.99 10.19
CA ARG A 97 -25.57 24.46 10.61
C ARG A 97 -25.14 24.89 12.02
N ASP A 98 -26.09 25.28 12.86
CA ASP A 98 -25.86 25.85 14.18
C ASP A 98 -25.13 24.92 15.14
N HIS A 99 -25.29 23.59 14.93
CA HIS A 99 -24.61 22.57 15.68
C HIS A 99 -23.39 21.97 14.95
N LEU A 100 -22.84 22.70 13.98
CA LEU A 100 -21.57 22.36 13.34
C LEU A 100 -20.51 23.40 13.68
N ARG A 101 -19.34 22.95 14.12
CA ARG A 101 -18.15 23.79 14.28
C ARG A 101 -17.13 23.44 13.24
N SER A 102 -16.47 24.45 12.69
CA SER A 102 -15.26 24.20 11.91
C SER A 102 -14.09 24.01 12.87
N GLY A 103 -13.41 22.87 12.74
CA GLY A 103 -12.13 22.62 13.39
C GLY A 103 -11.01 22.65 12.36
N ILE A 104 -9.86 23.18 12.74
CA ILE A 104 -8.61 23.05 11.99
C ILE A 104 -7.83 21.92 12.63
N PHE A 105 -7.49 20.92 11.84
CA PHE A 105 -6.69 19.79 12.26
C PHE A 105 -5.33 19.91 11.59
N ALA A 106 -4.29 20.06 12.38
CA ALA A 106 -2.92 19.96 11.92
C ALA A 106 -2.48 18.50 11.94
N SER A 107 -1.75 18.12 10.90
CA SER A 107 -1.04 16.84 10.91
C SER A 107 -0.13 16.80 12.16
N VAL A 108 -0.21 15.76 12.96
CA VAL A 108 0.83 15.49 13.93
C VAL A 108 2.05 15.12 13.11
N GLU A 109 3.17 15.80 13.28
CA GLU A 109 4.43 15.38 12.71
C GLU A 109 4.74 13.97 13.23
N GLN A 110 4.22 12.99 12.50
CA GLN A 110 4.69 11.62 12.64
C GLN A 110 6.01 11.59 11.90
N HIS A 111 7.06 11.31 12.63
CA HIS A 111 8.33 10.99 11.99
C HIS A 111 8.04 9.80 11.06
N GLU A 112 8.06 10.07 9.76
CA GLU A 112 7.79 9.05 8.75
C GLU A 112 8.92 8.02 8.86
N PRO A 113 8.62 6.74 9.08
CA PRO A 113 9.66 5.74 9.28
C PRO A 113 10.61 5.70 8.09
N ASP A 114 11.90 5.46 8.37
CA ASP A 114 12.95 5.41 7.34
C ASP A 114 12.87 4.09 6.54
N VAL A 115 11.78 3.95 5.80
CA VAL A 115 11.51 2.82 4.90
C VAL A 115 11.01 3.32 3.55
N PRO A 116 11.27 2.60 2.46
CA PRO A 116 10.86 2.99 1.11
C PRO A 116 9.36 3.06 0.89
N TRP A 117 8.61 2.18 1.54
CA TRP A 117 7.15 2.14 1.53
C TRP A 117 6.63 2.19 2.96
N THR A 118 5.86 3.22 3.26
CA THR A 118 5.41 3.53 4.62
C THR A 118 4.09 2.87 4.99
N GLN A 119 3.29 2.48 4.01
CA GLN A 119 2.01 1.81 4.22
C GLN A 119 1.81 0.67 3.22
N VAL A 120 1.02 -0.32 3.65
CA VAL A 120 0.61 -1.46 2.82
C VAL A 120 -0.90 -1.61 2.91
N LEU A 121 -1.58 -1.51 1.75
CA LEU A 121 -2.98 -1.89 1.66
C LEU A 121 -3.03 -3.36 1.23
N ALA A 122 -3.49 -4.24 2.11
CA ALA A 122 -3.63 -5.66 1.83
C ALA A 122 -5.07 -5.96 1.39
N VAL A 123 -5.26 -6.32 0.13
CA VAL A 123 -6.57 -6.58 -0.49
C VAL A 123 -6.77 -8.08 -0.66
N PRO A 124 -7.71 -8.71 0.05
CA PRO A 124 -7.93 -10.14 -0.05
C PRO A 124 -8.42 -10.58 -1.43
N VAL A 125 -7.92 -11.71 -1.89
CA VAL A 125 -8.47 -12.46 -3.02
C VAL A 125 -9.45 -13.48 -2.48
N ILE A 126 -10.73 -13.37 -2.88
CA ILE A 126 -11.84 -14.23 -2.40
C ILE A 126 -12.21 -15.31 -3.40
N GLY A 127 -11.67 -15.26 -4.62
CA GLY A 127 -11.89 -16.24 -5.64
C GLY A 127 -10.95 -16.10 -6.81
N ALA A 128 -10.53 -17.22 -7.35
CA ALA A 128 -9.71 -17.32 -8.55
C ALA A 128 -10.20 -18.50 -9.40
N ASN A 129 -10.12 -18.38 -10.73
CA ASN A 129 -10.45 -19.46 -11.65
C ASN A 129 -9.39 -20.59 -11.65
N SER A 130 -8.17 -20.28 -11.19
CA SER A 130 -7.07 -21.23 -11.03
C SER A 130 -6.01 -20.63 -10.12
N THR A 131 -5.17 -21.48 -9.52
CA THR A 131 -3.98 -21.02 -8.77
C THR A 131 -3.07 -20.21 -9.69
N VAL A 132 -2.63 -19.07 -9.21
CA VAL A 132 -1.70 -18.19 -9.94
C VAL A 132 -0.26 -18.64 -9.69
N PRO A 133 0.45 -19.18 -10.68
CA PRO A 133 1.86 -19.54 -10.50
C PRO A 133 2.75 -18.29 -10.44
N GLU A 134 3.91 -18.40 -9.81
CA GLU A 134 4.85 -17.28 -9.61
C GLU A 134 5.21 -16.55 -10.91
N GLU A 135 5.31 -17.27 -12.03
CA GLU A 135 5.62 -16.69 -13.35
C GLU A 135 4.51 -15.77 -13.87
N ARG A 136 3.34 -15.78 -13.25
CA ARG A 136 2.20 -14.95 -13.64
C ARG A 136 1.98 -13.75 -12.71
N TYR A 137 2.72 -13.64 -11.61
CA TYR A 137 2.56 -12.54 -10.65
C TYR A 137 2.71 -11.17 -11.33
N VAL A 138 3.71 -11.00 -12.19
CA VAL A 138 3.89 -9.73 -12.91
C VAL A 138 2.70 -9.42 -13.81
N SER A 139 2.19 -10.40 -14.56
CA SER A 139 1.06 -10.19 -15.46
C SER A 139 -0.22 -9.81 -14.71
N VAL A 140 -0.46 -10.44 -13.57
CA VAL A 140 -1.61 -10.17 -12.70
C VAL A 140 -1.47 -8.80 -12.03
N CYS A 141 -0.28 -8.43 -11.54
CA CYS A 141 -0.04 -7.11 -10.99
C CYS A 141 -0.12 -5.99 -12.04
N VAL A 142 0.30 -6.26 -13.28
CA VAL A 142 0.07 -5.34 -14.41
C VAL A 142 -1.41 -5.17 -14.71
N ALA A 143 -2.20 -6.23 -14.63
CA ALA A 143 -3.66 -6.15 -14.81
C ALA A 143 -4.31 -5.32 -13.69
N LEU A 144 -3.92 -5.53 -12.43
CA LEU A 144 -4.36 -4.69 -11.32
C LEU A 144 -3.97 -3.22 -11.55
N HIS A 145 -2.72 -2.95 -11.91
CA HIS A 145 -2.26 -1.58 -12.20
C HIS A 145 -3.10 -0.91 -13.30
N ARG A 146 -3.41 -1.63 -14.38
CA ARG A 146 -4.28 -1.12 -15.46
C ARG A 146 -5.69 -0.81 -14.94
N ALA A 147 -6.25 -1.67 -14.09
CA ALA A 147 -7.55 -1.45 -13.48
C ALA A 147 -7.55 -0.18 -12.61
N LEU A 148 -6.52 0.04 -11.80
CA LEU A 148 -6.36 1.25 -10.98
C LEU A 148 -6.25 2.49 -11.85
N VAL A 149 -5.34 2.51 -12.84
CA VAL A 149 -5.15 3.65 -13.73
C VAL A 149 -6.41 3.96 -14.54
N SER A 150 -7.12 2.94 -15.02
CA SER A 150 -8.38 3.12 -15.74
C SER A 150 -9.46 3.80 -14.89
N ARG A 151 -9.50 3.51 -13.59
CA ARG A 151 -10.44 4.15 -12.66
C ARG A 151 -10.08 5.60 -12.34
N LEU A 152 -8.80 5.88 -12.25
CA LEU A 152 -8.28 7.22 -11.97
C LEU A 152 -8.40 8.15 -13.18
N GLY A 153 -8.44 7.59 -14.40
CA GLY A 153 -8.55 8.37 -15.62
C GLY A 153 -7.27 9.12 -16.00
N PRO A 154 -7.40 10.20 -16.81
CA PRO A 154 -6.25 10.94 -17.33
C PRO A 154 -5.42 11.66 -16.26
N ASP A 155 -6.05 12.04 -15.15
CA ASP A 155 -5.44 12.79 -14.05
C ASP A 155 -4.77 11.89 -13.00
N ALA A 156 -4.55 10.60 -13.34
CA ALA A 156 -3.91 9.65 -12.44
C ALA A 156 -2.52 10.12 -12.01
N PRO A 157 -2.24 10.18 -10.69
CA PRO A 157 -0.98 10.68 -10.15
C PRO A 157 0.25 9.95 -10.70
N PRO A 158 1.39 10.65 -10.86
CA PRO A 158 2.63 10.05 -11.37
C PRO A 158 3.18 8.97 -10.42
N GLU A 159 2.94 9.06 -9.13
CA GLU A 159 3.31 8.06 -8.13
C GLU A 159 2.64 6.70 -8.39
N ILE A 160 1.46 6.71 -9.02
CA ILE A 160 0.70 5.51 -9.40
C ILE A 160 1.07 5.08 -10.82
N THR A 161 1.04 6.00 -11.77
CA THR A 161 1.28 5.69 -13.19
C THR A 161 2.74 5.46 -13.54
N GLY A 162 3.67 6.03 -12.77
CA GLY A 162 5.10 6.09 -13.06
C GLY A 162 5.43 7.02 -14.24
N ARG A 163 4.52 7.92 -14.61
CA ARG A 163 4.70 8.88 -15.71
C ARG A 163 4.98 10.25 -15.11
N TYR A 164 6.24 10.60 -15.00
CA TYR A 164 6.69 11.92 -14.54
C TYR A 164 6.96 12.83 -15.74
N ALA A 165 6.77 14.14 -15.55
CA ALA A 165 7.16 15.12 -16.56
C ALA A 165 8.67 15.05 -16.81
N PRO A 166 9.16 15.31 -18.02
CA PRO A 166 10.60 15.22 -18.36
C PRO A 166 11.51 16.08 -17.49
N SER A 167 10.97 17.16 -16.92
CA SER A 167 11.68 18.09 -16.03
C SER A 167 11.73 17.62 -14.56
N VAL A 168 10.99 16.57 -14.21
CA VAL A 168 10.88 16.08 -12.82
C VAL A 168 11.72 14.82 -12.68
N ALA A 169 12.69 14.85 -11.76
CA ALA A 169 13.41 13.63 -11.38
C ALA A 169 12.45 12.67 -10.65
N PRO A 170 12.27 11.44 -11.16
CA PRO A 170 11.38 10.49 -10.50
C PRO A 170 11.95 10.09 -9.12
N PRO A 171 11.10 9.91 -8.10
CA PRO A 171 11.53 9.41 -6.81
C PRO A 171 12.12 7.98 -6.92
N ALA A 172 12.81 7.54 -5.88
CA ALA A 172 13.35 6.17 -5.82
C ALA A 172 12.26 5.11 -5.98
N ASN A 173 11.16 5.34 -5.32
CA ASN A 173 10.05 4.41 -5.25
C ASN A 173 8.73 5.08 -5.61
N ARG A 174 7.82 4.28 -6.10
CA ARG A 174 6.43 4.63 -6.41
C ARG A 174 5.53 3.53 -5.88
N VAL A 175 4.23 3.65 -6.08
CA VAL A 175 3.28 2.59 -5.74
C VAL A 175 3.75 1.28 -6.35
N ALA A 176 3.83 0.24 -5.51
CA ALA A 176 4.19 -1.10 -5.93
C ALA A 176 3.05 -2.07 -5.62
N LEU A 177 2.87 -3.03 -6.51
CA LEU A 177 1.80 -4.02 -6.45
C LEU A 177 2.40 -5.40 -6.43
N HIS A 178 2.04 -6.20 -5.44
CA HIS A 178 2.48 -7.59 -5.33
C HIS A 178 1.30 -8.50 -5.06
N LEU A 179 1.32 -9.70 -5.61
CA LEU A 179 0.46 -10.79 -5.20
C LEU A 179 1.26 -11.69 -4.26
N VAL A 180 0.71 -11.98 -3.10
CA VAL A 180 1.31 -12.89 -2.13
C VAL A 180 0.36 -14.03 -1.80
N PRO A 181 0.85 -15.28 -1.76
CA PRO A 181 0.07 -16.41 -1.31
C PRO A 181 -0.21 -16.30 0.19
N GLY A 182 -1.39 -16.72 0.63
CA GLY A 182 -1.86 -16.56 1.99
C GLY A 182 -1.21 -17.50 3.02
N ASP A 183 -0.44 -18.47 2.56
CA ASP A 183 0.24 -19.47 3.39
C ASP A 183 1.65 -19.08 3.83
N LEU A 184 2.15 -17.90 3.44
CA LEU A 184 3.48 -17.43 3.88
C LEU A 184 3.51 -17.21 5.39
N PRO A 185 4.41 -17.87 6.14
CA PRO A 185 4.40 -17.85 7.62
C PRO A 185 4.61 -16.47 8.24
N ALA A 186 5.38 -15.61 7.55
CA ALA A 186 5.75 -14.29 8.03
C ALA A 186 4.68 -13.21 7.82
N LEU A 187 3.55 -13.53 7.17
CA LEU A 187 2.46 -12.57 6.95
C LEU A 187 1.78 -12.18 8.25
N PRO A 188 1.33 -10.92 8.40
CA PRO A 188 0.62 -10.47 9.60
C PRO A 188 -0.80 -11.04 9.71
N PHE A 189 -1.34 -11.57 8.64
CA PHE A 189 -2.66 -12.22 8.57
C PHE A 189 -2.52 -13.74 8.46
N SER A 190 -3.55 -14.48 8.87
CA SER A 190 -3.49 -15.95 8.99
C SER A 190 -4.74 -16.67 8.49
N ASP A 191 -5.55 -16.01 7.65
CA ASP A 191 -6.78 -16.58 7.09
C ASP A 191 -6.54 -17.46 5.84
N GLY A 192 -5.29 -17.62 5.43
CA GLY A 192 -4.88 -18.47 4.29
C GLY A 192 -5.26 -17.92 2.91
N ARG A 193 -5.81 -16.70 2.83
CA ARG A 193 -6.21 -16.10 1.55
C ARG A 193 -5.03 -15.35 0.92
N ASP A 194 -4.87 -15.54 -0.38
CA ASP A 194 -3.96 -14.71 -1.17
C ASP A 194 -4.37 -13.24 -1.08
N ARG A 195 -3.39 -12.34 -1.17
CA ARG A 195 -3.66 -10.91 -1.15
C ARG A 195 -2.85 -10.14 -2.18
N PHE A 196 -3.48 -9.11 -2.72
CA PHE A 196 -2.73 -8.04 -3.34
C PHE A 196 -2.21 -7.10 -2.26
N LEU A 197 -0.92 -6.86 -2.27
CA LEU A 197 -0.28 -5.82 -1.48
C LEU A 197 -0.08 -4.59 -2.36
N VAL A 198 -0.66 -3.47 -1.95
CA VAL A 198 -0.46 -2.16 -2.58
C VAL A 198 0.44 -1.35 -1.67
N LEU A 199 1.71 -1.23 -2.06
CA LEU A 199 2.73 -0.54 -1.26
C LEU A 199 2.70 0.95 -1.58
N VAL A 200 2.52 1.76 -0.55
CA VAL A 200 2.48 3.23 -0.64
C VAL A 200 3.88 3.77 -0.41
N PRO A 201 4.48 4.49 -1.38
CA PRO A 201 5.84 5.00 -1.23
C PRO A 201 5.90 6.13 -0.19
N ARG A 202 7.05 6.26 0.46
CA ARG A 202 7.37 7.38 1.34
C ARG A 202 7.16 8.72 0.62
N GLY A 203 6.63 9.70 1.33
CA GLY A 203 6.40 11.03 0.78
C GLY A 203 5.28 11.13 -0.28
N MET A 204 4.42 10.10 -0.39
CA MET A 204 3.28 10.18 -1.30
C MET A 204 2.33 11.30 -0.88
N PRO A 205 1.98 12.26 -1.77
CA PRO A 205 1.07 13.33 -1.42
C PRO A 205 -0.30 12.82 -0.96
N GLY A 206 -0.86 13.42 0.10
CA GLY A 206 -2.15 13.02 0.67
C GLY A 206 -3.30 12.92 -0.35
N PRO A 207 -3.46 13.89 -1.28
CA PRO A 207 -4.46 13.76 -2.34
C PRO A 207 -4.24 12.55 -3.25
N ALA A 208 -2.99 12.24 -3.61
CA ALA A 208 -2.64 11.07 -4.43
C ALA A 208 -2.92 9.76 -3.67
N LEU A 209 -2.65 9.72 -2.36
CA LEU A 209 -2.99 8.59 -1.49
C LEU A 209 -4.52 8.38 -1.43
N GLY A 210 -5.30 9.45 -1.27
CA GLY A 210 -6.77 9.38 -1.29
C GLY A 210 -7.30 8.84 -2.62
N MET A 211 -6.73 9.28 -3.74
CA MET A 211 -7.08 8.78 -5.07
C MET A 211 -6.73 7.29 -5.22
N LEU A 212 -5.54 6.86 -4.74
CA LEU A 212 -5.14 5.45 -4.74
C LEU A 212 -6.11 4.59 -3.93
N ALA A 213 -6.40 5.00 -2.70
CA ALA A 213 -7.32 4.28 -1.81
C ALA A 213 -8.72 4.12 -2.44
N SER A 214 -9.26 5.19 -3.03
CA SER A 214 -10.53 5.17 -3.76
C SER A 214 -10.49 4.23 -4.97
N ALA A 215 -9.41 4.26 -5.74
CA ALA A 215 -9.27 3.38 -6.90
C ALA A 215 -9.20 1.90 -6.48
N VAL A 216 -8.43 1.58 -5.42
CA VAL A 216 -8.31 0.22 -4.86
C VAL A 216 -9.66 -0.26 -4.34
N ALA A 217 -10.37 0.57 -3.57
CA ALA A 217 -11.72 0.25 -3.06
C ALA A 217 -12.74 -0.03 -4.17
N GLY A 218 -12.50 0.49 -5.37
CA GLY A 218 -13.37 0.25 -6.52
C GLY A 218 -13.08 -1.03 -7.31
N VAL A 219 -11.90 -1.67 -7.16
CA VAL A 219 -11.56 -2.87 -7.93
C VAL A 219 -12.24 -4.09 -7.31
N ARG A 220 -13.03 -4.81 -8.11
CA ARG A 220 -13.69 -6.08 -7.74
C ARG A 220 -13.08 -7.28 -8.44
N ARG A 221 -12.47 -7.06 -9.60
CA ARG A 221 -11.90 -8.12 -10.42
C ARG A 221 -10.58 -7.69 -11.04
N VAL A 222 -9.65 -8.63 -11.11
CA VAL A 222 -8.40 -8.50 -11.85
C VAL A 222 -8.38 -9.60 -12.90
N VAL A 223 -8.27 -9.21 -14.18
CA VAL A 223 -8.41 -10.13 -15.32
C VAL A 223 -7.18 -10.05 -16.20
N THR A 224 -6.60 -11.20 -16.47
CA THR A 224 -5.54 -11.40 -17.48
C THR A 224 -6.10 -12.33 -18.59
N SER A 225 -5.27 -12.69 -19.56
CA SER A 225 -5.66 -13.70 -20.57
C SER A 225 -5.89 -15.09 -19.99
N GLU A 226 -5.30 -15.40 -18.82
CA GLU A 226 -5.27 -16.75 -18.25
C GLU A 226 -5.95 -16.82 -16.88
N HIS A 227 -5.96 -15.71 -16.13
CA HIS A 227 -6.46 -15.69 -14.77
C HIS A 227 -7.52 -14.60 -14.58
N GLN A 228 -8.54 -14.95 -13.80
CA GLN A 228 -9.51 -14.01 -13.28
C GLN A 228 -9.54 -14.17 -11.77
N LEU A 229 -9.24 -13.07 -11.07
CA LEU A 229 -9.25 -12.98 -9.62
C LEU A 229 -10.39 -12.07 -9.17
N THR A 230 -11.16 -12.52 -8.20
CA THR A 230 -12.14 -11.69 -7.49
C THR A 230 -11.54 -11.22 -6.18
N VAL A 231 -11.63 -9.95 -5.91
CA VAL A 231 -11.06 -9.34 -4.71
C VAL A 231 -12.14 -8.73 -3.82
N ALA A 232 -11.88 -8.66 -2.51
CA ALA A 232 -12.75 -8.08 -1.50
C ALA A 232 -12.21 -6.74 -1.00
N PRO A 233 -12.44 -5.64 -1.73
CA PRO A 233 -11.91 -4.34 -1.30
C PRO A 233 -12.60 -3.78 -0.05
N GLU A 234 -13.76 -4.30 0.34
CA GLU A 234 -14.42 -4.03 1.62
C GLU A 234 -13.68 -4.62 2.83
N GLU A 235 -12.81 -5.59 2.59
CA GLU A 235 -11.98 -6.24 3.61
C GLU A 235 -10.51 -5.78 3.53
N ILE A 236 -10.24 -4.59 2.96
CA ILE A 236 -8.88 -4.05 2.92
C ILE A 236 -8.38 -3.80 4.32
N GLU A 237 -7.20 -4.33 4.61
CA GLU A 237 -6.45 -4.04 5.82
C GLU A 237 -5.28 -3.12 5.52
N VAL A 238 -4.98 -2.19 6.43
CA VAL A 238 -3.86 -1.24 6.28
C VAL A 238 -2.82 -1.54 7.33
N TYR A 239 -1.59 -1.72 6.88
CA TYR A 239 -0.43 -2.01 7.73
C TYR A 239 0.63 -0.92 7.61
N ASP A 240 1.40 -0.74 8.67
CA ASP A 240 2.63 0.05 8.64
C ASP A 240 3.70 -0.70 7.83
N GLY A 241 4.30 -0.03 6.84
CA GLY A 241 5.32 -0.62 5.99
C GLY A 241 6.62 -0.99 6.71
N ALA A 242 6.96 -0.30 7.80
CA ALA A 242 8.11 -0.62 8.64
C ALA A 242 7.87 -1.81 9.58
N GLN A 243 6.61 -2.19 9.79
CA GLN A 243 6.18 -3.22 10.72
C GLN A 243 5.33 -4.31 10.04
N PHE A 244 5.41 -4.42 8.71
CA PHE A 244 4.52 -5.28 7.95
C PHE A 244 4.70 -6.77 8.28
N TRP A 245 5.93 -7.27 8.25
CA TRP A 245 6.17 -8.69 8.53
C TRP A 245 6.09 -9.00 10.02
N LYS A 246 5.69 -10.22 10.37
CA LYS A 246 5.81 -10.70 11.75
C LYS A 246 7.25 -10.55 12.24
N ALA A 247 7.42 -10.31 13.54
CA ALA A 247 8.75 -10.29 14.14
C ALA A 247 9.45 -11.65 13.98
N PRO A 248 10.77 -11.69 13.78
CA PRO A 248 11.50 -12.94 13.80
C PRO A 248 11.37 -13.61 15.18
N PRO A 249 11.38 -14.95 15.25
CA PRO A 249 11.48 -15.67 16.52
C PRO A 249 12.72 -15.25 17.29
N GLU A 250 12.66 -15.34 18.62
CA GLU A 250 13.78 -15.00 19.47
C GLU A 250 15.03 -15.83 19.11
N GLY A 251 16.17 -15.18 18.96
CA GLY A 251 17.44 -15.83 18.58
C GLY A 251 17.54 -16.23 17.10
N ALA A 252 16.53 -16.00 16.29
CA ALA A 252 16.61 -16.25 14.85
C ALA A 252 17.33 -15.09 14.12
N VAL A 253 18.04 -15.44 13.06
CA VAL A 253 18.60 -14.49 12.10
C VAL A 253 17.63 -14.36 10.94
N ARG A 254 17.18 -13.15 10.67
CA ARG A 254 16.31 -12.88 9.54
C ARG A 254 17.11 -12.81 8.25
N THR A 255 16.70 -13.61 7.30
CA THR A 255 17.11 -13.51 5.90
C THR A 255 15.91 -13.12 5.05
N TRP A 256 16.16 -12.68 3.84
CA TRP A 256 15.15 -12.23 2.90
C TRP A 256 15.33 -12.95 1.58
N ASP A 257 14.29 -13.56 1.07
CA ASP A 257 14.27 -14.20 -0.24
C ASP A 257 13.41 -13.40 -1.22
N ALA A 258 13.97 -13.04 -2.35
CA ALA A 258 13.24 -12.30 -3.37
C ALA A 258 12.26 -13.19 -4.14
N GLN A 259 10.99 -12.81 -4.16
CA GLN A 259 9.92 -13.55 -4.83
C GLN A 259 9.22 -12.67 -5.89
N PRO A 260 8.83 -13.27 -7.03
CA PRO A 260 9.26 -14.58 -7.53
C PRO A 260 10.75 -14.60 -7.91
N ALA A 261 11.33 -13.47 -8.25
CA ALA A 261 12.71 -13.27 -8.66
C ALA A 261 13.07 -11.79 -8.69
N VAL A 262 14.35 -11.45 -8.73
CA VAL A 262 14.84 -10.10 -9.04
C VAL A 262 15.20 -10.01 -10.53
N VAL A 263 14.78 -8.94 -11.17
CA VAL A 263 15.15 -8.65 -12.56
C VAL A 263 16.17 -7.52 -12.58
N VAL A 264 17.26 -7.70 -13.33
CA VAL A 264 18.33 -6.71 -13.44
C VAL A 264 17.79 -5.36 -13.94
N GLU A 265 18.01 -4.29 -13.16
CA GLU A 265 17.56 -2.94 -13.50
C GLU A 265 18.45 -2.27 -14.54
N ARG A 266 19.74 -2.52 -14.48
CA ARG A 266 20.73 -1.90 -15.33
C ARG A 266 21.66 -2.95 -15.93
N ARG A 267 21.78 -2.91 -17.24
CA ARG A 267 22.86 -3.60 -17.91
C ARG A 267 24.14 -2.83 -17.71
N LEU A 268 25.05 -3.46 -17.03
CA LEU A 268 26.40 -2.95 -16.91
C LEU A 268 27.09 -3.19 -18.26
N LYS A 269 27.39 -2.12 -19.00
CA LYS A 269 28.12 -2.17 -20.29
C LYS A 269 29.60 -2.51 -20.09
N SER A 270 29.93 -3.28 -19.09
CA SER A 270 31.31 -3.74 -18.90
C SER A 270 31.62 -4.89 -19.86
N LYS A 271 32.86 -4.94 -20.35
CA LYS A 271 33.37 -6.10 -21.09
C LYS A 271 34.44 -6.79 -20.22
N PRO A 272 34.21 -8.03 -19.79
CA PRO A 272 33.01 -8.83 -19.98
C PRO A 272 31.79 -8.24 -19.24
N PRO A 273 30.55 -8.58 -19.68
CA PRO A 273 29.35 -8.13 -18.95
C PRO A 273 29.47 -8.65 -17.54
N ILE A 274 29.22 -7.77 -16.54
CA ILE A 274 29.20 -8.17 -15.13
C ILE A 274 28.06 -9.18 -14.99
N ARG A 275 28.41 -10.43 -14.93
CA ARG A 275 27.52 -11.56 -14.56
C ARG A 275 27.38 -11.67 -13.05
N ASP A 276 27.90 -10.71 -12.35
CA ASP A 276 27.88 -10.68 -10.90
C ASP A 276 26.47 -10.24 -10.44
N VAL A 277 25.72 -11.25 -10.00
CA VAL A 277 24.35 -11.04 -9.50
C VAL A 277 24.35 -10.24 -8.19
N ASP A 278 25.45 -10.28 -7.42
CA ASP A 278 25.55 -9.52 -6.17
C ASP A 278 25.71 -8.02 -6.45
N LEU A 279 26.49 -7.65 -7.48
CA LEU A 279 26.54 -6.26 -7.96
C LEU A 279 25.18 -5.79 -8.48
N ALA A 280 24.43 -6.63 -9.18
CA ALA A 280 23.09 -6.30 -9.67
C ALA A 280 22.09 -6.14 -8.51
N ALA A 281 22.22 -6.98 -7.48
CA ALA A 281 21.41 -6.89 -6.26
C ALA A 281 21.72 -5.61 -5.48
N ALA A 282 23.02 -5.31 -5.25
CA ALA A 282 23.45 -4.09 -4.59
C ALA A 282 23.01 -2.83 -5.35
N TRP A 283 23.09 -2.88 -6.69
CA TRP A 283 22.58 -1.79 -7.53
C TRP A 283 21.09 -1.54 -7.30
N SER A 284 20.28 -2.61 -7.25
CA SER A 284 18.84 -2.50 -7.02
C SER A 284 18.51 -2.03 -5.62
N LEU A 285 19.18 -2.58 -4.60
CA LEU A 285 19.01 -2.16 -3.20
C LEU A 285 19.36 -0.67 -3.05
N GLY A 286 20.47 -0.24 -3.61
CA GLY A 286 20.86 1.16 -3.60
C GLY A 286 19.87 2.08 -4.33
N ASN A 287 19.21 1.62 -5.40
CA ASN A 287 18.16 2.40 -6.04
C ASN A 287 16.91 2.55 -5.16
N VAL A 288 16.55 1.50 -4.44
CA VAL A 288 15.36 1.50 -3.54
C VAL A 288 15.60 2.40 -2.33
N LEU A 289 16.82 2.39 -1.78
CA LEU A 289 17.17 3.10 -0.55
C LEU A 289 17.83 4.47 -0.78
N ARG A 290 18.03 4.91 -2.03
CA ARG A 290 18.81 6.12 -2.35
C ARG A 290 18.28 7.41 -1.71
N ASP A 291 16.97 7.47 -1.42
CA ASP A 291 16.33 8.63 -0.79
C ASP A 291 16.48 8.59 0.75
N LEU A 292 16.92 7.45 1.30
CA LEU A 292 17.14 7.22 2.73
C LEU A 292 18.64 7.21 3.07
N GLU A 293 19.45 6.64 2.17
CA GLU A 293 20.89 6.45 2.40
C GLU A 293 21.70 7.11 1.27
N PRO A 294 22.22 8.33 1.50
CA PRO A 294 22.98 9.06 0.49
C PRO A 294 24.21 8.33 -0.05
N ALA A 295 24.84 7.45 0.74
CA ALA A 295 25.98 6.64 0.31
C ALA A 295 25.64 5.72 -0.87
N PHE A 296 24.34 5.38 -1.05
CA PHE A 296 23.88 4.50 -2.13
C PHE A 296 23.61 5.24 -3.45
N THR A 297 23.81 6.54 -3.52
CA THR A 297 23.52 7.34 -4.73
C THR A 297 24.60 7.26 -5.81
N THR A 298 25.78 6.69 -5.49
CA THR A 298 26.88 6.58 -6.47
C THR A 298 26.46 5.87 -7.74
N LYS A 299 26.96 6.36 -8.88
CA LYS A 299 26.69 5.79 -10.22
C LYS A 299 27.67 4.67 -10.60
N ASP A 300 28.71 4.46 -9.82
CA ASP A 300 29.65 3.35 -9.98
C ASP A 300 29.09 2.09 -9.29
N PRO A 301 28.86 1.00 -10.01
CA PRO A 301 28.32 -0.23 -9.43
C PRO A 301 29.22 -0.88 -8.38
N VAL A 302 30.52 -0.80 -8.55
CA VAL A 302 31.49 -1.39 -7.60
C VAL A 302 31.52 -0.59 -6.30
N ALA A 303 31.58 0.73 -6.40
CA ALA A 303 31.53 1.62 -5.25
C ALA A 303 30.18 1.50 -4.52
N ARG A 304 29.09 1.36 -5.25
CA ARG A 304 27.76 1.13 -4.64
C ARG A 304 27.69 -0.21 -3.92
N HIS A 305 28.22 -1.26 -4.50
CA HIS A 305 28.31 -2.57 -3.84
C HIS A 305 29.12 -2.47 -2.55
N ALA A 306 30.29 -1.82 -2.60
CA ALA A 306 31.10 -1.60 -1.40
C ALA A 306 30.30 -0.86 -0.30
N ALA A 307 29.63 0.24 -0.62
CA ALA A 307 28.81 0.98 0.33
C ALA A 307 27.66 0.13 0.92
N VAL A 308 27.02 -0.70 0.11
CA VAL A 308 25.95 -1.61 0.58
C VAL A 308 26.52 -2.67 1.53
N VAL A 309 27.69 -3.24 1.24
CA VAL A 309 28.35 -4.22 2.12
C VAL A 309 28.83 -3.56 3.42
N GLU A 310 29.42 -2.36 3.32
CA GLU A 310 29.86 -1.58 4.49
C GLU A 310 28.71 -1.21 5.43
N SER A 311 27.49 -1.05 4.90
CA SER A 311 26.29 -0.85 5.71
C SER A 311 25.80 -2.09 6.45
N GLY A 312 26.49 -3.25 6.32
CA GLY A 312 26.18 -4.51 6.98
C GLY A 312 25.26 -5.45 6.19
N ALA A 313 24.84 -5.08 4.98
CA ALA A 313 24.07 -5.97 4.14
C ALA A 313 24.93 -7.12 3.58
N GLN A 314 24.39 -8.34 3.63
CA GLN A 314 25.00 -9.50 2.95
C GLN A 314 24.08 -9.93 1.80
N LEU A 315 24.67 -10.05 0.62
CA LEU A 315 23.97 -10.37 -0.61
C LEU A 315 24.43 -11.75 -1.12
N ARG A 316 23.48 -12.59 -1.52
CA ARG A 316 23.75 -13.88 -2.15
C ARG A 316 22.81 -14.08 -3.34
N GLY A 317 23.28 -13.69 -4.51
CA GLY A 317 22.54 -13.87 -5.74
C GLY A 317 22.84 -15.20 -6.43
N ARG A 318 21.81 -15.81 -7.00
CA ARG A 318 21.96 -17.01 -7.85
C ARG A 318 21.22 -16.78 -9.16
N ALA A 319 21.96 -16.82 -10.27
CA ALA A 319 21.34 -16.89 -11.58
C ALA A 319 20.49 -18.16 -11.66
N PHE A 320 19.29 -18.08 -12.21
CA PHE A 320 18.48 -19.26 -12.47
C PHE A 320 17.95 -19.24 -13.89
N ARG A 321 17.84 -20.43 -14.47
CA ARG A 321 17.22 -20.58 -15.79
C ARG A 321 15.72 -20.79 -15.59
N THR A 322 14.94 -20.03 -16.35
CA THR A 322 13.49 -20.19 -16.42
C THR A 322 13.07 -20.39 -17.87
N LEU A 323 11.97 -21.09 -18.06
CA LEU A 323 11.40 -21.33 -19.40
C LEU A 323 10.90 -20.05 -20.06
N THR A 324 10.47 -19.07 -19.25
CA THR A 324 9.87 -17.81 -19.70
C THR A 324 10.47 -16.61 -18.96
N PRO A 325 11.75 -16.23 -19.23
CA PRO A 325 12.39 -15.11 -18.52
C PRO A 325 11.61 -13.82 -18.63
N THR A 326 10.92 -13.62 -19.75
CA THR A 326 10.10 -12.42 -20.03
C THR A 326 8.85 -12.33 -19.16
N ALA A 327 8.42 -13.41 -18.53
CA ALA A 327 7.28 -13.41 -17.61
C ALA A 327 7.53 -12.55 -16.37
N TYR A 328 8.79 -12.33 -15.99
CA TYR A 328 9.19 -11.55 -14.81
C TYR A 328 9.35 -10.05 -15.11
N VAL A 329 9.02 -9.58 -16.30
CA VAL A 329 9.14 -8.19 -16.70
C VAL A 329 7.86 -7.66 -17.35
N HIS A 330 7.51 -6.42 -17.02
CA HIS A 330 6.32 -5.79 -17.57
C HIS A 330 6.55 -5.16 -18.96
N ARG A 331 7.80 -4.93 -19.32
CA ARG A 331 8.22 -4.43 -20.65
C ARG A 331 9.42 -5.23 -21.12
N THR A 332 9.30 -5.82 -22.27
CA THR A 332 10.42 -6.48 -22.96
C THR A 332 11.04 -5.49 -23.93
N ASP A 333 12.28 -5.09 -23.68
CA ASP A 333 13.09 -4.53 -24.76
C ASP A 333 13.53 -5.70 -25.66
N ARG A 334 13.05 -5.68 -26.90
CA ARG A 334 13.35 -6.75 -27.89
C ARG A 334 14.85 -6.96 -28.15
N ARG A 335 15.70 -6.01 -27.72
CA ARG A 335 17.14 -6.02 -28.01
C ARG A 335 18.00 -6.76 -27.00
N SER A 336 17.41 -7.24 -25.92
CA SER A 336 18.24 -7.89 -24.90
C SER A 336 17.43 -8.75 -23.92
N PRO A 337 17.78 -10.02 -23.73
CA PRO A 337 17.17 -10.84 -22.70
C PRO A 337 17.45 -10.22 -21.32
N ILE A 338 16.41 -10.12 -20.51
CA ILE A 338 16.49 -9.75 -19.12
C ILE A 338 16.64 -11.06 -18.37
N GLU A 339 17.73 -11.21 -17.65
CA GLU A 339 17.99 -12.42 -16.87
C GLU A 339 17.43 -12.19 -15.45
N PRO A 340 16.40 -12.95 -15.02
CA PRO A 340 16.01 -12.99 -13.63
C PRO A 340 17.01 -13.79 -12.81
N PHE A 341 17.11 -13.46 -11.52
CA PHE A 341 17.97 -14.22 -10.59
C PHE A 341 17.27 -14.36 -9.23
N ARG A 342 17.60 -15.44 -8.51
CA ARG A 342 17.20 -15.61 -7.12
C ARG A 342 18.16 -14.82 -6.24
N LEU A 343 17.64 -14.22 -5.20
CA LEU A 343 18.41 -13.40 -4.27
C LEU A 343 18.00 -13.75 -2.85
N THR A 344 18.98 -14.11 -2.04
CA THR A 344 18.85 -14.18 -0.58
C THR A 344 19.75 -13.11 0.02
N LEU A 345 19.27 -12.37 1.01
CA LEU A 345 20.03 -11.29 1.64
C LEU A 345 19.73 -11.16 3.13
N THR A 346 20.67 -10.56 3.87
CA THR A 346 20.47 -10.09 5.23
C THR A 346 20.64 -8.57 5.27
N LEU A 347 19.77 -7.87 6.02
CA LEU A 347 19.69 -6.41 6.04
C LEU A 347 19.71 -5.82 7.46
N SER A 348 20.22 -6.55 8.42
CA SER A 348 20.05 -6.31 9.86
C SER A 348 20.37 -4.91 10.37
N THR A 349 21.07 -4.08 9.58
CA THR A 349 21.43 -2.70 9.96
C THR A 349 20.91 -1.65 9.00
N VAL A 350 20.38 -2.05 7.85
CA VAL A 350 20.02 -1.13 6.75
C VAL A 350 18.58 -0.68 6.84
N VAL A 351 17.69 -1.59 7.23
CA VAL A 351 16.26 -1.34 7.39
C VAL A 351 15.70 -2.17 8.55
N PRO A 352 14.56 -1.80 9.14
CA PRO A 352 13.91 -2.60 10.17
C PRO A 352 13.62 -4.03 9.71
N ASP A 353 13.79 -5.02 10.59
CA ASP A 353 13.59 -6.45 10.30
C ASP A 353 12.17 -6.82 9.86
N ARG A 354 11.22 -5.93 10.04
CA ARG A 354 9.81 -6.12 9.69
C ARG A 354 9.37 -5.29 8.48
N ALA A 355 10.30 -4.52 7.90
CA ALA A 355 9.98 -3.61 6.80
C ALA A 355 9.65 -4.38 5.51
N ILE A 356 8.70 -3.85 4.74
CA ILE A 356 8.41 -4.38 3.41
C ILE A 356 9.32 -3.74 2.38
N LEU A 357 9.92 -4.58 1.54
CA LEU A 357 10.86 -4.17 0.50
C LEU A 357 10.63 -4.95 -0.79
N ALA A 358 10.94 -4.32 -1.93
CA ALA A 358 10.97 -4.99 -3.22
C ALA A 358 12.14 -4.47 -4.07
N LEU A 359 12.78 -5.35 -4.82
CA LEU A 359 13.97 -5.08 -5.62
C LEU A 359 13.78 -5.39 -7.10
N GLY A 360 14.60 -4.81 -7.94
CA GLY A 360 14.66 -5.11 -9.38
C GLY A 360 13.80 -4.22 -10.25
N GLN A 361 13.93 -4.41 -11.56
CA GLN A 361 13.27 -3.59 -12.58
C GLN A 361 11.74 -3.61 -12.47
N SER A 362 11.17 -4.77 -12.13
CA SER A 362 9.72 -4.96 -12.03
C SER A 362 9.20 -4.90 -10.58
N ARG A 363 9.97 -4.32 -9.65
CA ARG A 363 9.60 -4.21 -8.23
C ARG A 363 8.28 -3.52 -7.96
N HIS A 364 7.84 -2.70 -8.91
CA HIS A 364 6.54 -2.02 -8.77
C HIS A 364 5.36 -2.83 -9.31
N LEU A 365 5.62 -3.97 -9.95
CA LEU A 365 4.62 -4.77 -10.67
C LEU A 365 4.84 -6.27 -10.45
N GLY A 366 4.89 -6.69 -9.20
CA GLY A 366 4.80 -8.11 -8.82
C GLY A 366 6.09 -8.91 -8.84
N CYS A 367 7.27 -8.26 -8.94
CA CYS A 367 8.55 -8.97 -8.94
C CYS A 367 9.46 -8.44 -7.84
N GLY A 368 10.29 -9.30 -7.24
CA GLY A 368 11.33 -8.91 -6.32
C GLY A 368 10.86 -8.51 -4.92
N LEU A 369 9.66 -8.88 -4.51
CA LEU A 369 9.23 -8.71 -3.13
C LEU A 369 10.15 -9.51 -2.22
N LEU A 370 10.70 -8.87 -1.20
CA LEU A 370 11.52 -9.53 -0.20
C LEU A 370 10.62 -10.17 0.86
N VAL A 371 10.62 -11.51 0.89
CA VAL A 371 9.88 -12.31 1.86
C VAL A 371 10.85 -12.80 2.91
N PRO A 372 10.57 -12.58 4.21
CA PRO A 372 11.48 -12.99 5.25
C PRO A 372 11.46 -14.52 5.45
N THR A 373 12.66 -15.06 5.66
CA THR A 373 12.89 -16.44 6.08
C THR A 373 13.77 -16.40 7.32
N ASP A 374 13.27 -16.94 8.42
CA ASP A 374 13.97 -16.90 9.69
C ASP A 374 14.80 -18.17 9.85
N ILE A 375 16.12 -18.02 10.02
CA ILE A 375 17.07 -19.13 10.23
C ILE A 375 17.39 -19.19 11.72
N PRO A 376 17.28 -20.35 12.38
CA PRO A 376 17.73 -20.50 13.76
C PRO A 376 19.17 -19.98 13.90
N GLY A 377 19.40 -19.05 14.82
CA GLY A 377 20.76 -18.60 15.13
C GLY A 377 21.58 -19.78 15.59
N SER A 378 22.76 -19.99 14.98
CA SER A 378 23.69 -20.99 15.51
C SER A 378 24.02 -20.61 16.94
N THR A 379 23.62 -21.43 17.89
CA THR A 379 24.11 -21.34 19.25
C THR A 379 25.63 -21.57 19.15
N GLN A 380 26.40 -20.47 19.11
CA GLN A 380 27.83 -20.59 19.33
C GLN A 380 27.92 -21.12 20.76
N GLU A 381 28.21 -22.42 20.88
CA GLU A 381 28.70 -22.99 22.11
C GLU A 381 29.88 -22.12 22.54
N ARG A 382 29.67 -21.30 23.56
CA ARG A 382 30.77 -20.65 24.27
C ARG A 382 31.52 -21.74 25.00
N SER A 383 32.52 -22.29 24.35
CA SER A 383 33.60 -23.10 25.00
C SER A 383 34.59 -22.18 25.69
#